data_f68b23f56594b19fe61d7e7a31a9d875
#
_entry.id   f68b23f56594b19fe61d7e7a31a9d875
#
_cell.length_a   1.000
_cell.length_b   1.000
_cell.length_c   1.000
_cell.angle_alpha   90.00
_cell.angle_beta   90.00
_cell.angle_gamma   90.00
#
_symmetry.space_group_name_H-M   'P 1'
#
loop_
_entity.id
_entity.type
_entity.pdbx_description
1 polymer ?
#
loop_
_entity_poly.entity_id
_entity_poly.type
_entity_poly.pdbx_seq_one_letter_code
_entity_poly.pdbx_strand_id
1 'polypeptide(L)' 'MNMEINPSEYKVLIVDDVISNVLLLKVLLTNEKFNIVTAGNGTQALEQVKKEKPDLVLLDVMMPDISG' A
#
# COMPACT_ATOMS: atom_id res chain seq x y z
N MET A 1 -8.03 13.94 -24.78
CA MET A 1 -8.30 14.49 -23.49
C MET A 1 -7.34 14.02 -22.43
N ASN A 2 -6.82 14.93 -21.72
CA ASN A 2 -5.82 14.58 -20.71
C ASN A 2 -6.41 14.57 -19.34
N MET A 3 -6.53 13.38 -18.82
CA MET A 3 -6.73 13.26 -17.40
C MET A 3 -5.35 13.28 -16.78
N GLU A 4 -4.95 14.42 -16.37
CA GLU A 4 -3.65 14.49 -15.74
C GLU A 4 -3.77 14.07 -14.31
N ILE A 5 -3.45 12.84 -14.06
CA ILE A 5 -3.36 12.34 -12.71
C ILE A 5 -1.89 12.42 -12.31
N ASN A 6 -1.62 13.14 -11.26
CA ASN A 6 -0.28 13.22 -10.72
C ASN A 6 -0.12 12.15 -9.65
N PRO A 7 0.56 11.05 -9.95
CA PRO A 7 0.67 9.95 -8.98
C PRO A 7 1.29 10.36 -7.66
N SER A 8 2.14 11.37 -7.65
CA SER A 8 2.78 11.80 -6.41
C SER A 8 1.80 12.43 -5.43
N GLU A 9 0.61 12.78 -5.89
CA GLU A 9 -0.44 13.29 -5.01
C GLU A 9 -1.24 12.19 -4.37
N TYR A 10 -1.03 10.93 -4.78
CA TYR A 10 -1.77 9.81 -4.25
C TYR A 10 -0.87 8.95 -3.39
N LYS A 11 -1.40 8.53 -2.27
CA LYS A 11 -0.67 7.70 -1.32
C LYS A 11 -1.28 6.31 -1.30
N VAL A 12 -0.45 5.30 -1.45
CA VAL A 12 -0.88 3.90 -1.48
C VAL A 12 -0.28 3.20 -0.27
N LEU A 13 -1.13 2.54 0.48
CA LEU A 13 -0.70 1.71 1.60
C LEU A 13 -0.69 0.26 1.18
N ILE A 14 0.44 -0.39 1.33
CA ILE A 14 0.60 -1.82 1.03
C ILE A 14 0.64 -2.57 2.36
N VAL A 15 -0.27 -3.52 2.53
CA VAL A 15 -0.35 -4.34 3.74
C VAL A 15 -0.07 -5.78 3.37
N ASP A 16 1.04 -6.33 3.83
CA ASP A 16 1.44 -7.70 3.54
C ASP A 16 2.45 -8.11 4.59
N ASP A 17 2.31 -9.32 5.13
CA ASP A 17 3.24 -9.83 6.12
C ASP A 17 4.49 -10.44 5.49
N VAL A 18 4.54 -10.56 4.17
CA VAL A 18 5.71 -11.06 3.47
C VAL A 18 6.49 -9.89 2.89
N ILE A 19 7.67 -9.66 3.45
CA ILE A 19 8.46 -8.48 3.10
C ILE A 19 8.83 -8.45 1.62
N SER A 20 9.13 -9.60 1.04
CA SER A 20 9.50 -9.63 -0.38
C SER A 20 8.35 -9.18 -1.28
N ASN A 21 7.11 -9.51 -0.91
CA ASN A 21 5.96 -9.03 -1.66
C ASN A 21 5.81 -7.53 -1.54
N VAL A 22 6.01 -7.01 -0.33
CA VAL A 22 5.92 -5.58 -0.10
C VAL A 22 6.97 -4.85 -0.94
N LEU A 23 8.19 -5.35 -0.94
CA LEU A 23 9.27 -4.72 -1.70
C LEU A 23 8.99 -4.73 -3.19
N LEU A 24 8.46 -5.85 -3.70
CA LEU A 24 8.15 -5.95 -5.11
C LEU A 24 7.08 -4.93 -5.51
N LEU A 25 6.00 -4.88 -4.75
CA LEU A 25 4.93 -3.93 -5.04
C LEU A 25 5.41 -2.50 -4.88
N LYS A 26 6.25 -2.25 -3.86
CA LYS A 26 6.78 -0.92 -3.65
C LYS A 26 7.60 -0.46 -4.85
N VAL A 27 8.44 -1.33 -5.38
CA VAL A 27 9.26 -0.98 -6.55
C VAL A 27 8.37 -0.69 -7.75
N LEU A 28 7.38 -1.55 -8.00
CA LEU A 28 6.50 -1.36 -9.15
C LEU A 28 5.72 -0.06 -9.05
N LEU A 29 5.18 0.24 -7.87
CA LEU A 29 4.37 1.45 -7.70
C LEU A 29 5.24 2.70 -7.62
N THR A 30 6.46 2.58 -7.10
CA THR A 30 7.37 3.72 -7.08
C THR A 30 7.79 4.10 -8.49
N ASN A 31 7.92 3.12 -9.39
CA ASN A 31 8.17 3.42 -10.79
C ASN A 31 7.05 4.25 -11.41
N GLU A 32 5.84 4.11 -10.88
CA GLU A 32 4.71 4.93 -11.32
C GLU A 32 4.59 6.22 -10.52
N LYS A 33 5.56 6.48 -9.64
CA LYS A 33 5.69 7.73 -8.89
C LYS A 33 4.63 7.93 -7.81
N PHE A 34 3.96 6.87 -7.37
CA PHE A 34 3.06 6.95 -6.24
C PHE A 34 3.85 7.09 -4.93
N ASN A 35 3.24 7.74 -3.96
CA ASN A 35 3.76 7.72 -2.60
C ASN A 35 3.35 6.43 -1.92
N ILE A 36 4.32 5.70 -1.39
CA ILE A 36 4.08 4.36 -0.86
C ILE A 36 4.32 4.34 0.64
N VAL A 37 3.34 3.79 1.35
CA VAL A 37 3.44 3.50 2.77
C VAL A 37 3.22 2.01 2.94
N THR A 38 3.91 1.39 3.87
CA THR A 38 3.81 -0.06 4.05
C THR A 38 3.42 -0.39 5.47
N ALA A 39 2.77 -1.55 5.64
CA ALA A 39 2.43 -2.10 6.94
C ALA A 39 2.57 -3.61 6.86
N GLY A 40 3.05 -4.22 7.93
CA GLY A 40 3.29 -5.66 7.97
C GLY A 40 2.15 -6.45 8.58
N ASN A 41 1.16 -5.78 9.13
CA ASN A 41 0.02 -6.47 9.73
C ASN A 41 -1.14 -5.49 9.87
N GLY A 42 -2.27 -6.00 10.36
CA GLY A 42 -3.47 -5.20 10.48
C GLY A 42 -3.36 -4.04 11.44
N THR A 43 -2.66 -4.25 12.56
CA THR A 43 -2.48 -3.19 13.55
C THR A 43 -1.68 -2.03 12.94
N GLN A 44 -0.58 -2.35 12.28
CA GLN A 44 0.21 -1.33 11.61
C GLN A 44 -0.58 -0.65 10.50
N ALA A 45 -1.41 -1.43 9.80
CA ALA A 45 -2.23 -0.87 8.74
C ALA A 45 -3.17 0.19 9.28
N LEU A 46 -3.84 -0.11 10.41
CA LEU A 46 -4.75 0.85 11.01
C LEU A 46 -4.03 2.11 11.45
N GLU A 47 -2.83 1.95 12.03
CA GLU A 47 -2.04 3.10 12.41
C GLU A 47 -1.67 3.96 11.22
N GLN A 48 -1.28 3.31 10.11
CA GLN A 48 -0.90 4.04 8.92
C GLN A 48 -2.09 4.73 8.28
N VAL A 49 -3.25 4.10 8.31
CA VAL A 49 -4.46 4.74 7.78
C VAL A 49 -4.76 6.02 8.53
N LYS A 50 -4.64 5.97 9.85
CA LYS A 50 -4.91 7.16 10.67
C LYS A 50 -3.87 8.23 10.49
N LYS A 51 -2.62 7.84 10.36
CA LYS A 51 -1.50 8.77 10.30
C LYS A 51 -1.31 9.34 8.90
N GLU A 52 -1.34 8.47 7.90
CA GLU A 52 -0.98 8.85 6.53
C GLU A 52 -2.17 9.10 5.64
N LYS A 53 -3.35 8.61 6.01
CA LYS A 53 -4.58 8.80 5.26
C LYS A 53 -4.42 8.44 3.79
N PRO A 54 -4.06 7.17 3.51
CA PRO A 54 -3.81 6.77 2.13
C PRO A 54 -5.07 6.84 1.27
N ASP A 55 -4.86 7.04 -0.01
CA ASP A 55 -5.95 7.06 -0.97
C ASP A 55 -6.37 5.67 -1.39
N LEU A 56 -5.44 4.71 -1.30
CA LEU A 56 -5.69 3.33 -1.70
C LEU A 56 -4.97 2.40 -0.76
N VAL A 57 -5.62 1.29 -0.41
CA VAL A 57 -5.01 0.27 0.44
C VAL A 57 -4.99 -1.04 -0.35
N LEU A 58 -3.81 -1.61 -0.50
CA LEU A 58 -3.63 -2.92 -1.13
C LEU A 58 -3.40 -3.95 -0.04
N LEU A 59 -4.33 -4.88 0.08
CA LEU A 59 -4.25 -5.94 1.07
C LEU A 59 -3.85 -7.23 0.40
N ASP A 60 -2.95 -7.99 1.05
CA ASP A 60 -2.62 -9.33 0.59
C ASP A 60 -3.73 -10.28 1.04
N VAL A 61 -4.52 -10.75 0.07
CA VAL A 61 -5.61 -11.66 0.36
C VAL A 61 -5.13 -13.06 0.69
N MET A 62 -3.83 -13.31 0.55
CA MET A 62 -3.25 -14.61 0.85
C MET A 62 -2.73 -14.71 2.28
N MET A 63 -2.96 -13.71 3.10
CA MET A 63 -2.53 -13.77 4.49
C MET A 63 -3.29 -14.84 5.24
N PRO A 64 -2.58 -15.80 5.86
CA PRO A 64 -3.25 -16.96 6.46
C PRO A 64 -4.17 -16.62 7.62
N ASP A 65 -3.87 -15.58 8.35
CA ASP A 65 -4.65 -15.22 9.52
C ASP A 65 -5.96 -14.53 9.18
N ILE A 66 -6.22 -14.30 7.91
CA ILE A 66 -7.47 -13.72 7.48
C ILE A 66 -8.50 -14.79 7.18
N SER A 67 -8.07 -16.01 7.04
CA SER A 67 -9.00 -17.10 6.79
C SER A 67 -9.79 -17.30 8.05
N GLY A 68 -10.79 -16.58 8.17
CA GLY A 68 -11.63 -16.65 9.35
C GLY A 68 -12.56 -17.76 9.29
#